data_e9baa5f74d1faa4c5bbd4d76977c3570
#
_entry.id   e9baa5f74d1faa4c5bbd4d76977c3570
#
_cell.length_a   1.000
_cell.length_b   1.000
_cell.length_c   1.000
_cell.angle_alpha   90.00
_cell.angle_beta   90.00
_cell.angle_gamma   90.00
#
_symmetry.space_group_name_H-M   'P 1'
#
loop_
_entity.id
_entity.type
_entity.pdbx_description
1 polymer ?
#
loop_
_entity_poly.entity_id
_entity_poly.type
_entity_poly.pdbx_seq_one_letter_code
_entity_poly.pdbx_strand_id
1 'polypeptide(L)'
;KANLSEEALITFETGKGIKLSHYNLLVNANSIQKALEIKSRTKIYCNLKPDSSAWAVFKAILPIYSGCIFDKENPDLSINTQDGDYLLRYDFQNLKKFSKNDIAICPENTAAISIGSIPIHLTDFYLTKNDLKIKGHSVMMGYLNQELNNSSFKKDGFFIYF
;
A
#
# COMPACT_ATOMS: atom_id res chain seq x y z
N LYS A 1 11.84 19.17 13.41
CA LYS A 1 12.10 17.96 12.59
C LYS A 1 10.99 16.97 12.90
N ALA A 2 10.17 16.58 11.91
CA ALA A 2 9.11 15.61 12.12
C ALA A 2 9.68 14.26 12.58
N ASN A 3 9.01 13.63 13.54
CA ASN A 3 9.35 12.30 13.98
C ASN A 3 8.68 11.30 13.03
N LEU A 4 9.42 10.30 12.55
CA LEU A 4 8.90 9.29 11.63
C LEU A 4 7.73 8.48 12.22
N SER A 5 7.66 8.35 13.53
CA SER A 5 6.57 7.64 14.21
C SER A 5 5.30 8.49 14.42
N GLU A 6 5.34 9.80 14.11
CA GLU A 6 4.16 10.65 14.21
C GLU A 6 3.16 10.39 13.09
N GLU A 7 1.89 10.63 13.38
CA GLU A 7 0.80 10.55 12.42
C GLU A 7 1.01 11.55 11.28
N ALA A 8 0.92 11.06 10.05
CA ALA A 8 1.11 11.85 8.84
C ALA A 8 -0.16 11.95 7.99
N LEU A 9 -1.01 10.94 8.05
CA LEU A 9 -2.21 10.82 7.22
C LEU A 9 -3.30 10.05 7.97
N ILE A 10 -4.53 10.53 7.85
CA ILE A 10 -5.72 9.74 8.17
C ILE A 10 -6.51 9.56 6.87
N THR A 11 -6.87 8.33 6.54
CA THR A 11 -7.69 8.00 5.38
C THR A 11 -9.01 7.35 5.80
N PHE A 12 -10.08 7.64 5.07
CA PHE A 12 -11.43 7.14 5.34
C PHE A 12 -11.97 6.24 4.22
N GLU A 13 -11.13 5.84 3.28
CA GLU A 13 -11.52 5.03 2.11
C GLU A 13 -12.21 3.72 2.46
N THR A 14 -11.94 3.15 3.65
CA THR A 14 -12.63 1.96 4.17
C THR A 14 -13.80 2.28 5.10
N GLY A 15 -14.07 3.56 5.36
CA GLY A 15 -15.06 4.03 6.34
C GLY A 15 -14.61 3.94 7.80
N LYS A 16 -13.43 3.37 8.09
CA LYS A 16 -12.98 3.08 9.47
C LYS A 16 -12.03 4.13 10.08
N GLY A 17 -11.51 5.06 9.31
CA GLY A 17 -10.51 6.01 9.75
C GLY A 17 -9.18 5.34 10.11
N ILE A 18 -8.29 5.24 9.13
CA ILE A 18 -6.99 4.57 9.23
C ILE A 18 -5.92 5.63 9.47
N LYS A 19 -5.12 5.47 10.52
CA LYS A 19 -4.00 6.35 10.87
C LYS A 19 -2.70 5.77 10.36
N LEU A 20 -1.96 6.56 9.58
CA LEU A 20 -0.66 6.21 9.01
C LEU A 20 0.41 7.17 9.48
N SER A 21 1.56 6.66 9.88
CA SER A 21 2.73 7.45 10.24
C SER A 21 3.55 7.86 9.01
N HIS A 22 4.44 8.85 9.17
CA HIS A 22 5.47 9.15 8.17
C HIS A 22 6.29 7.91 7.81
N TYR A 23 6.61 7.10 8.81
CA TYR A 23 7.35 5.85 8.62
C TYR A 23 6.59 4.85 7.74
N ASN A 24 5.29 4.64 8.00
CA ASN A 24 4.47 3.74 7.19
C ASN A 24 4.48 4.12 5.70
N LEU A 25 4.29 5.40 5.41
CA LEU A 25 4.28 5.92 4.04
C LEU A 25 5.64 5.70 3.34
N LEU A 26 6.74 6.02 4.01
CA LEU A 26 8.08 5.87 3.45
C LEU A 26 8.47 4.40 3.24
N VAL A 27 8.18 3.53 4.19
CA VAL A 27 8.48 2.10 4.09
C VAL A 27 7.68 1.45 2.97
N ASN A 28 6.40 1.79 2.84
CA ASN A 28 5.57 1.23 1.76
C ASN A 28 6.07 1.70 0.39
N ALA A 29 6.40 2.99 0.23
CA ALA A 29 6.99 3.51 -0.99
C ALA A 29 8.33 2.83 -1.34
N ASN A 30 9.24 2.67 -0.36
CA ASN A 30 10.49 1.95 -0.54
C ASN A 30 10.27 0.50 -0.99
N SER A 31 9.31 -0.17 -0.38
CA SER A 31 8.99 -1.56 -0.69
C SER A 31 8.44 -1.73 -2.11
N ILE A 32 7.60 -0.78 -2.55
CA ILE A 32 7.10 -0.73 -3.93
C ILE A 32 8.24 -0.44 -4.91
N GLN A 33 9.09 0.55 -4.60
CA GLN A 33 10.26 0.86 -5.43
C GLN A 33 11.13 -0.38 -5.68
N LYS A 34 11.41 -1.15 -4.63
CA LYS A 34 12.18 -2.38 -4.73
C LYS A 34 11.47 -3.45 -5.56
N ALA A 35 10.19 -3.67 -5.30
CA ALA A 35 9.40 -4.70 -5.97
C ALA A 35 9.21 -4.45 -7.47
N LEU A 36 9.08 -3.18 -7.86
CA LEU A 36 8.91 -2.76 -9.26
C LEU A 36 10.23 -2.33 -9.92
N GLU A 37 11.36 -2.44 -9.22
CA GLU A 37 12.70 -2.06 -9.69
C GLU A 37 12.78 -0.62 -10.22
N ILE A 38 12.04 0.31 -9.58
CA ILE A 38 11.95 1.71 -10.01
C ILE A 38 13.28 2.41 -9.78
N LYS A 39 13.82 3.00 -10.84
CA LYS A 39 15.07 3.77 -10.82
C LYS A 39 14.77 5.27 -10.81
N SER A 40 15.76 6.06 -10.37
CA SER A 40 15.70 7.51 -10.53
C SER A 40 15.47 7.91 -12.00
N ARG A 41 14.64 8.94 -12.21
CA ARG A 41 14.21 9.46 -13.51
C ARG A 41 13.30 8.52 -14.33
N THR A 42 12.86 7.38 -13.78
CA THR A 42 11.78 6.59 -14.40
C THR A 42 10.55 7.49 -14.59
N LYS A 43 10.01 7.52 -15.79
CA LYS A 43 8.76 8.22 -16.09
C LYS A 43 7.60 7.37 -15.63
N ILE A 44 6.85 7.87 -14.65
CA ILE A 44 5.74 7.12 -14.04
C ILE A 44 4.42 7.84 -14.26
N TYR A 45 3.37 7.07 -14.53
CA TYR A 45 1.99 7.52 -14.50
C TYR A 45 1.13 6.58 -13.68
N CYS A 46 0.35 7.15 -12.75
CA CYS A 46 -0.63 6.42 -11.94
C CYS A 46 -2.01 7.06 -12.10
N ASN A 47 -3.02 6.28 -12.47
CA ASN A 47 -4.40 6.74 -12.57
C ASN A 47 -5.13 6.46 -11.25
N LEU A 48 -5.06 7.39 -10.31
CA LEU A 48 -5.64 7.29 -8.98
C LEU A 48 -6.33 8.60 -8.59
N LYS A 49 -7.44 8.48 -7.85
CA LYS A 49 -8.16 9.61 -7.23
C LYS A 49 -7.52 9.99 -5.89
N PRO A 50 -7.54 11.28 -5.50
CA PRO A 50 -6.85 11.78 -4.31
C PRO A 50 -7.60 11.53 -2.99
N ASP A 51 -8.28 10.41 -2.86
CA ASP A 51 -9.13 10.04 -1.71
C ASP A 51 -8.67 8.75 -1.01
N SER A 52 -7.47 8.27 -1.34
CA SER A 52 -6.96 6.98 -0.85
C SER A 52 -5.51 7.05 -0.39
N SER A 53 -5.12 6.14 0.49
CA SER A 53 -3.72 5.95 0.88
C SER A 53 -2.86 5.52 -0.32
N ALA A 54 -3.42 4.74 -1.24
CA ALA A 54 -2.74 4.36 -2.47
C ALA A 54 -2.36 5.60 -3.31
N TRP A 55 -3.26 6.59 -3.43
CA TRP A 55 -2.92 7.85 -4.08
C TRP A 55 -1.74 8.55 -3.39
N ALA A 56 -1.79 8.67 -2.06
CA ALA A 56 -0.73 9.32 -1.30
C ALA A 56 0.63 8.62 -1.53
N VAL A 57 0.65 7.29 -1.52
CA VAL A 57 1.88 6.52 -1.74
C VAL A 57 2.33 6.58 -3.20
N PHE A 58 1.49 6.21 -4.16
CA PHE A 58 1.91 6.06 -5.56
C PHE A 58 2.09 7.37 -6.31
N LYS A 59 1.28 8.41 -6.02
CA LYS A 59 1.35 9.70 -6.74
C LYS A 59 2.12 10.79 -6.01
N ALA A 60 2.32 10.69 -4.70
CA ALA A 60 3.05 11.69 -3.95
C ALA A 60 4.39 11.15 -3.41
N ILE A 61 4.36 10.19 -2.50
CA ILE A 61 5.56 9.75 -1.79
C ILE A 61 6.52 8.99 -2.70
N LEU A 62 6.06 8.00 -3.43
CA LEU A 62 6.89 7.15 -4.29
C LEU A 62 7.67 7.94 -5.35
N PRO A 63 7.06 8.85 -6.13
CA PRO A 63 7.80 9.64 -7.11
C PRO A 63 8.87 10.53 -6.48
N ILE A 64 8.57 11.19 -5.36
CA ILE A 64 9.54 12.04 -4.64
C ILE A 64 10.67 11.19 -4.07
N TYR A 65 10.32 10.10 -3.39
CA TYR A 65 11.27 9.18 -2.77
C TYR A 65 12.22 8.54 -3.78
N SER A 66 11.70 8.12 -4.94
CA SER A 66 12.46 7.40 -5.97
C SER A 66 13.11 8.34 -7.01
N GLY A 67 12.83 9.64 -6.97
CA GLY A 67 13.31 10.58 -7.98
C GLY A 67 12.70 10.33 -9.36
N CYS A 68 11.44 9.94 -9.42
CA CYS A 68 10.72 9.71 -10.67
C CYS A 68 10.30 11.01 -11.34
N ILE A 69 9.99 10.91 -12.62
CA ILE A 69 9.39 11.98 -13.43
C ILE A 69 7.93 11.59 -13.69
N PHE A 70 7.00 12.49 -13.40
CA PHE A 70 5.60 12.26 -13.75
C PHE A 70 5.37 12.55 -15.23
N ASP A 71 4.98 11.53 -16.01
CA ASP A 71 4.72 11.66 -17.44
C ASP A 71 3.49 10.82 -17.81
N LYS A 72 2.43 11.52 -18.21
CA LYS A 72 1.17 10.89 -18.61
C LYS A 72 1.20 10.39 -20.06
N GLU A 73 1.91 11.08 -20.90
CA GLU A 73 1.87 10.84 -22.36
C GLU A 73 2.79 9.68 -22.76
N ASN A 74 3.97 9.60 -22.15
CA ASN A 74 4.97 8.58 -22.47
C ASN A 74 5.62 8.00 -21.22
N PRO A 75 4.84 7.30 -20.36
CA PRO A 75 5.39 6.70 -19.16
C PRO A 75 6.25 5.47 -19.49
N ASP A 76 7.34 5.30 -18.74
CA ASP A 76 8.10 4.04 -18.71
C ASP A 76 7.40 2.98 -17.86
N LEU A 77 6.58 3.45 -16.91
CA LEU A 77 5.80 2.64 -15.96
C LEU A 77 4.41 3.24 -15.78
N SER A 78 3.39 2.51 -16.15
CA SER A 78 1.98 2.90 -16.01
C SER A 78 1.25 2.00 -15.01
N ILE A 79 0.56 2.63 -14.06
CA ILE A 79 -0.14 1.94 -12.98
C ILE A 79 -1.62 2.33 -12.98
N ASN A 80 -2.48 1.33 -12.91
CA ASN A 80 -3.94 1.48 -12.83
C ASN A 80 -4.55 2.21 -14.02
N THR A 81 -3.99 1.99 -15.21
CA THR A 81 -4.56 2.41 -16.49
C THR A 81 -5.12 1.20 -17.24
N GLN A 82 -5.95 1.43 -18.25
CA GLN A 82 -6.62 0.35 -18.98
C GLN A 82 -5.63 -0.68 -19.57
N ASP A 83 -4.53 -0.21 -20.15
CA ASP A 83 -3.48 -1.03 -20.75
C ASP A 83 -2.14 -0.85 -20.01
N GLY A 84 -2.22 -0.64 -18.68
CA GLY A 84 -1.05 -0.36 -17.85
C GLY A 84 -0.20 -1.58 -17.55
N ASP A 85 1.03 -1.32 -17.13
CA ASP A 85 1.98 -2.37 -16.72
C ASP A 85 1.50 -3.09 -15.47
N TYR A 86 0.84 -2.35 -14.55
CA TYR A 86 0.28 -2.89 -13.31
C TYR A 86 -1.14 -2.38 -13.07
N LEU A 87 -1.97 -3.26 -12.48
CA LEU A 87 -3.32 -2.94 -12.02
C LEU A 87 -3.40 -3.01 -10.49
N LEU A 88 -4.06 -2.05 -9.87
CA LEU A 88 -4.34 -2.08 -8.44
C LEU A 88 -5.58 -2.93 -8.16
N ARG A 89 -5.44 -3.89 -7.26
CA ARG A 89 -6.50 -4.81 -6.87
C ARG A 89 -6.78 -4.67 -5.38
N TYR A 90 -8.04 -4.39 -5.05
CA TYR A 90 -8.52 -4.22 -3.67
C TYR A 90 -9.19 -5.48 -3.11
N ASP A 91 -9.45 -6.45 -3.95
CA ASP A 91 -10.06 -7.74 -3.61
C ASP A 91 -8.99 -8.75 -3.12
N PHE A 92 -8.18 -8.35 -2.15
CA PHE A 92 -7.07 -9.17 -1.64
C PHE A 92 -7.50 -10.53 -1.07
N GLN A 93 -8.80 -10.75 -0.81
CA GLN A 93 -9.36 -12.08 -0.52
C GLN A 93 -9.08 -13.08 -1.65
N ASN A 94 -8.97 -12.59 -2.90
CA ASN A 94 -8.63 -13.38 -4.09
C ASN A 94 -7.13 -13.37 -4.44
N LEU A 95 -6.27 -12.98 -3.52
CA LEU A 95 -4.84 -12.73 -3.73
C LEU A 95 -4.12 -13.92 -4.40
N LYS A 96 -4.50 -15.15 -4.08
CA LYS A 96 -3.95 -16.37 -4.71
C LYS A 96 -4.20 -16.48 -6.22
N LYS A 97 -5.15 -15.69 -6.76
CA LYS A 97 -5.50 -15.65 -8.18
C LYS A 97 -4.89 -14.46 -8.92
N PHE A 98 -4.14 -13.60 -8.22
CA PHE A 98 -3.55 -12.41 -8.82
C PHE A 98 -2.43 -12.79 -9.78
N SER A 99 -2.38 -12.09 -10.90
CA SER A 99 -1.29 -12.17 -11.85
C SER A 99 -0.04 -11.43 -11.32
N LYS A 100 1.10 -11.68 -11.92
CA LYS A 100 2.35 -10.96 -11.60
C LYS A 100 2.28 -9.45 -11.83
N ASN A 101 1.29 -8.98 -12.56
CA ASN A 101 1.05 -7.58 -12.88
C ASN A 101 -0.06 -6.94 -12.02
N ASP A 102 -0.60 -7.67 -11.06
CA ASP A 102 -1.54 -7.16 -10.09
C ASP A 102 -0.80 -6.67 -8.85
N ILE A 103 -1.13 -5.49 -8.36
CA ILE A 103 -0.67 -4.97 -7.07
C ILE A 103 -1.84 -5.06 -6.10
N ALA A 104 -1.72 -5.89 -5.08
CA ALA A 104 -2.72 -5.98 -4.04
C ALA A 104 -2.65 -4.77 -3.12
N ILE A 105 -3.77 -4.09 -2.93
CA ILE A 105 -3.90 -2.91 -2.06
C ILE A 105 -4.68 -3.28 -0.83
N CYS A 106 -4.12 -2.95 0.31
CA CYS A 106 -4.73 -3.06 1.63
C CYS A 106 -4.44 -1.76 2.39
N PRO A 107 -5.44 -0.86 2.56
CA PRO A 107 -5.22 0.43 3.23
C PRO A 107 -4.67 0.30 4.65
N GLU A 108 -5.03 -0.75 5.37
CA GLU A 108 -4.51 -1.05 6.71
C GLU A 108 -3.03 -1.45 6.69
N ASN A 109 -2.48 -1.81 5.53
CA ASN A 109 -1.04 -1.95 5.28
C ASN A 109 -0.47 -0.77 4.50
N THR A 110 -0.96 0.41 4.74
CA THR A 110 -0.64 1.69 4.09
C THR A 110 -1.16 1.74 2.65
N ALA A 111 -0.64 0.94 1.73
CA ALA A 111 -1.11 0.80 0.37
C ALA A 111 -0.86 -0.62 -0.15
N ALA A 112 0.29 -0.86 -0.80
CA ALA A 112 0.59 -2.18 -1.35
C ALA A 112 0.87 -3.22 -0.24
N ILE A 113 0.45 -4.45 -0.49
CA ILE A 113 0.75 -5.62 0.35
C ILE A 113 1.56 -6.66 -0.42
N SER A 114 1.31 -6.80 -1.72
CA SER A 114 2.00 -7.75 -2.59
C SER A 114 2.01 -7.29 -4.04
N ILE A 115 2.94 -7.85 -4.82
CA ILE A 115 2.92 -7.84 -6.28
C ILE A 115 2.57 -9.28 -6.72
N GLY A 116 1.45 -9.42 -7.42
CA GLY A 116 0.84 -10.74 -7.53
C GLY A 116 0.57 -11.31 -6.13
N SER A 117 1.05 -12.55 -5.88
CA SER A 117 0.96 -13.22 -4.57
C SER A 117 2.23 -13.08 -3.71
N ILE A 118 3.25 -12.34 -4.18
CA ILE A 118 4.53 -12.18 -3.48
C ILE A 118 4.47 -10.96 -2.57
N PRO A 119 4.65 -11.11 -1.25
CA PRO A 119 4.69 -9.98 -0.33
C PRO A 119 5.75 -8.95 -0.72
N ILE A 120 5.46 -7.67 -0.56
CA ILE A 120 6.46 -6.61 -0.71
C ILE A 120 7.48 -6.66 0.43
N HIS A 121 8.62 -6.00 0.25
CA HIS A 121 9.68 -5.93 1.26
C HIS A 121 9.14 -5.47 2.63
N LEU A 122 9.64 -6.06 3.72
CA LEU A 122 9.21 -5.81 5.11
C LEU A 122 7.72 -6.04 5.37
N THR A 123 7.08 -6.88 4.59
CA THR A 123 5.69 -7.29 4.76
C THR A 123 5.62 -8.81 4.69
N ASP A 124 4.88 -9.40 5.61
CA ASP A 124 4.51 -10.81 5.59
C ASP A 124 3.02 -10.94 5.83
N PHE A 125 2.36 -11.87 5.18
CA PHE A 125 0.94 -12.09 5.37
C PHE A 125 0.55 -13.56 5.24
N TYR A 126 -0.54 -13.89 5.90
CA TYR A 126 -1.18 -15.20 5.80
C TYR A 126 -2.67 -15.02 5.57
N LEU A 127 -3.14 -15.54 4.44
CA LEU A 127 -4.53 -15.45 4.01
C LEU A 127 -5.25 -16.77 4.26
N THR A 128 -6.32 -16.72 5.06
CA THR A 128 -7.26 -17.83 5.26
C THR A 128 -8.59 -17.53 4.54
N LYS A 129 -9.55 -18.42 4.69
CA LYS A 129 -10.92 -18.19 4.18
C LYS A 129 -11.64 -17.06 4.96
N ASN A 130 -11.29 -16.85 6.22
CA ASN A 130 -12.02 -15.99 7.14
C ASN A 130 -11.28 -14.70 7.51
N ASP A 131 -9.96 -14.65 7.29
CA ASP A 131 -9.13 -13.52 7.69
C ASP A 131 -7.86 -13.38 6.85
N LEU A 132 -7.29 -12.17 6.94
CA LEU A 132 -5.95 -11.85 6.48
C LEU A 132 -5.14 -11.40 7.70
N LYS A 133 -4.11 -12.16 8.06
CA LYS A 133 -3.12 -11.75 9.06
C LYS A 133 -1.94 -11.08 8.38
N ILE A 134 -1.55 -9.91 8.86
CA ILE A 134 -0.43 -9.13 8.33
C ILE A 134 0.59 -8.87 9.44
N LYS A 135 1.87 -8.95 9.08
CA LYS A 135 3.01 -8.50 9.90
C LYS A 135 3.91 -7.62 9.03
N GLY A 136 4.46 -6.60 9.63
CA GLY A 136 5.47 -5.79 8.95
C GLY A 136 5.39 -4.32 9.26
N HIS A 137 6.25 -3.59 8.59
CA HIS A 137 6.51 -2.18 8.87
C HIS A 137 5.51 -1.23 8.18
N SER A 138 4.73 -1.73 7.23
CA SER A 138 3.68 -0.95 6.56
C SER A 138 2.32 -1.04 7.25
N VAL A 139 2.16 -1.87 8.28
CA VAL A 139 0.92 -1.95 9.06
C VAL A 139 0.64 -0.61 9.71
N MET A 140 -0.58 -0.12 9.58
CA MET A 140 -1.04 1.17 10.09
C MET A 140 -0.75 1.36 11.59
N MET A 141 -0.80 2.61 12.07
CA MET A 141 -0.76 2.91 13.50
C MET A 141 -1.99 2.40 14.25
N GLY A 142 -3.13 2.36 13.57
CA GLY A 142 -4.41 1.91 14.11
C GLY A 142 -5.58 2.60 13.46
N TYR A 143 -6.77 2.12 13.79
CA TYR A 143 -8.02 2.80 13.47
C TYR A 143 -8.28 3.96 14.45
N LEU A 144 -9.11 4.90 14.04
CA LEU A 144 -9.66 5.92 14.96
C LEU A 144 -10.51 5.28 16.08
N ASN A 145 -11.22 4.19 15.74
CA ASN A 145 -12.02 3.44 16.71
C ASN A 145 -11.15 2.46 17.51
N GLN A 146 -11.08 2.67 18.83
CA GLN A 146 -10.27 1.85 19.72
C GLN A 146 -10.76 0.41 19.86
N GLU A 147 -12.06 0.16 19.76
CA GLU A 147 -12.63 -1.20 19.85
C GLU A 147 -12.18 -2.05 18.64
N LEU A 148 -12.11 -1.43 17.45
CA LEU A 148 -11.57 -2.09 16.27
C LEU A 148 -10.08 -2.43 16.44
N ASN A 149 -9.30 -1.54 17.07
CA ASN A 149 -7.90 -1.82 17.37
C ASN A 149 -7.76 -3.05 18.28
N ASN A 150 -8.55 -3.11 19.36
CA ASN A 150 -8.52 -4.22 20.31
C ASN A 150 -8.88 -5.55 19.64
N SER A 151 -9.80 -5.55 18.69
CA SER A 151 -10.20 -6.75 17.95
C SER A 151 -9.19 -7.16 16.87
N SER A 152 -8.51 -6.21 16.24
CA SER A 152 -7.66 -6.45 15.09
C SER A 152 -6.17 -6.62 15.41
N PHE A 153 -5.62 -5.89 16.40
CA PHE A 153 -4.24 -6.04 16.83
C PHE A 153 -4.11 -7.16 17.86
N LYS A 154 -3.38 -8.21 17.51
CA LYS A 154 -3.10 -9.34 18.38
C LYS A 154 -1.59 -9.51 18.58
N LYS A 155 -1.20 -10.33 19.56
CA LYS A 155 0.22 -10.58 19.86
C LYS A 155 1.04 -11.05 18.67
N ASP A 156 0.42 -11.78 17.74
CA ASP A 156 1.07 -12.41 16.60
C ASP A 156 0.83 -11.70 15.26
N GLY A 157 0.17 -10.54 15.25
CA GLY A 157 -0.03 -9.73 14.05
C GLY A 157 -1.29 -8.88 14.06
N PHE A 158 -1.51 -8.21 12.94
CA PHE A 158 -2.72 -7.46 12.65
C PHE A 158 -3.66 -8.31 11.80
N PHE A 159 -4.97 -8.31 12.12
CA PHE A 159 -5.97 -9.14 11.47
C PHE A 159 -7.09 -8.32 10.85
N ILE A 160 -7.44 -8.67 9.61
CA ILE A 160 -8.65 -8.23 8.93
C ILE A 160 -9.56 -9.45 8.79
N TYR A 161 -10.74 -9.39 9.40
CA TYR A 161 -11.75 -10.45 9.31
C TYR A 161 -12.73 -10.19 8.17
N PHE A 162 -13.16 -11.26 7.47
CA PHE A 162 -14.08 -11.22 6.33
C PHE A 162 -15.48 -11.65 6.71
#